data_b877d8b838adb476f13a8c53fe743849
#
_entry.id   b877d8b838adb476f13a8c53fe743849
#
_cell.length_a   1.000
_cell.length_b   1.000
_cell.length_c   1.000
_cell.angle_alpha   90.00
_cell.angle_beta   90.00
_cell.angle_gamma   90.00
#
_symmetry.space_group_name_H-M   'P 1'
#
loop_
_entity.id
_entity.type
_entity.pdbx_description
1 polymer ?
#
loop_
_entity_poly.entity_id
_entity_poly.type
_entity_poly.pdbx_seq_one_letter_code
_entity_poly.pdbx_strand_id
1 'polypeptide(L)'
;MTEHIAQFQNSDGSLLLRELNHRINNELTCAICATSVKAMESDSVAVKAALLDVVDLLNQCADVHRALRIPNQGRLTDAANYLQNVCLSLTKYRLDRLAIRVLFSAGDLRLEGERCWKLGLIVSELLTNVARHAQFDAEHPELRVELLLAGNVVKCRVSDNGSAPEPIRRGRGLAIIGDLASSLGGRVHTSCAAGGYCFLLTFPLIEVEQRAASVTHVVLNRRKMGRPQRLQATI
;
A
#
# COMPACT_ATOMS: atom_id res chain seq x y z
N MET A 1 12.08 -19.10 -28.43
CA MET A 1 10.76 -19.75 -28.29
C MET A 1 10.25 -19.71 -26.83
N THR A 2 11.11 -19.83 -25.84
CA THR A 2 10.78 -19.76 -24.41
C THR A 2 10.38 -18.36 -23.90
N GLU A 3 10.93 -17.28 -24.43
CA GLU A 3 10.59 -15.90 -24.05
C GLU A 3 9.19 -15.48 -24.52
N HIS A 4 8.74 -15.94 -25.68
CA HIS A 4 7.39 -15.64 -26.18
C HIS A 4 6.29 -16.32 -25.35
N ILE A 5 6.53 -17.52 -24.82
CA ILE A 5 5.57 -18.25 -23.98
C ILE A 5 5.44 -17.57 -22.61
N ALA A 6 6.55 -17.08 -22.04
CA ALA A 6 6.53 -16.37 -20.77
C ALA A 6 5.81 -14.99 -20.86
N GLN A 7 5.90 -14.29 -21.99
CA GLN A 7 5.16 -13.04 -22.22
C GLN A 7 3.66 -13.26 -22.38
N PHE A 8 3.21 -14.35 -23.02
CA PHE A 8 1.79 -14.67 -23.13
C PHE A 8 1.17 -15.03 -21.77
N GLN A 9 1.86 -15.82 -20.94
CA GLN A 9 1.37 -16.19 -19.61
C GLN A 9 1.29 -14.98 -18.65
N ASN A 10 2.19 -14.00 -18.75
CA ASN A 10 2.13 -12.77 -17.95
C ASN A 10 0.99 -11.83 -18.38
N SER A 11 0.65 -11.77 -19.66
CA SER A 11 -0.45 -10.93 -20.17
C SER A 11 -1.82 -11.44 -19.69
N ASP A 12 -2.02 -12.75 -19.71
CA ASP A 12 -3.28 -13.37 -19.29
C ASP A 12 -3.52 -13.23 -17.78
N GLY A 13 -2.49 -13.42 -16.97
CA GLY A 13 -2.58 -13.24 -15.51
C GLY A 13 -2.92 -11.80 -15.11
N SER A 14 -2.35 -10.82 -15.80
CA SER A 14 -2.64 -9.40 -15.51
C SER A 14 -4.04 -8.97 -15.95
N LEU A 15 -4.55 -9.55 -17.05
CA LEU A 15 -5.91 -9.32 -17.53
C LEU A 15 -6.93 -9.89 -16.53
N LEU A 16 -6.73 -11.12 -16.08
CA LEU A 16 -7.58 -11.76 -15.06
C LEU A 16 -7.61 -10.99 -13.75
N LEU A 17 -6.47 -10.49 -13.29
CA LEU A 17 -6.41 -9.67 -12.07
C LEU A 17 -7.14 -8.34 -12.24
N ARG A 18 -7.07 -7.71 -13.40
CA ARG A 18 -7.84 -6.48 -13.69
C ARG A 18 -9.34 -6.74 -13.72
N GLU A 19 -9.75 -7.83 -14.38
CA GLU A 19 -11.16 -8.23 -14.41
C GLU A 19 -11.68 -8.56 -13.01
N LEU A 20 -10.90 -9.29 -12.20
CA LEU A 20 -11.25 -9.58 -10.81
C LEU A 20 -11.40 -8.30 -9.99
N ASN A 21 -10.45 -7.36 -10.10
CA ASN A 21 -10.55 -6.07 -9.43
C ASN A 21 -11.78 -5.27 -9.88
N HIS A 22 -12.13 -5.35 -11.17
CA HIS A 22 -13.33 -4.69 -11.70
C HIS A 22 -14.60 -5.28 -11.10
N ARG A 23 -14.68 -6.61 -11.00
CA ARG A 23 -15.82 -7.31 -10.37
C ARG A 23 -15.95 -6.97 -8.90
N ILE A 24 -14.86 -7.02 -8.13
CA ILE A 24 -14.87 -6.65 -6.71
C ILE A 24 -15.40 -5.22 -6.53
N ASN A 25 -14.94 -4.26 -7.33
CA ASN A 25 -15.43 -2.88 -7.24
C ASN A 25 -16.93 -2.77 -7.61
N ASN A 26 -17.42 -3.54 -8.59
CA ASN A 26 -18.84 -3.57 -8.94
C ASN A 26 -19.68 -4.16 -7.81
N GLU A 27 -19.24 -5.26 -7.19
CA GLU A 27 -19.94 -5.88 -6.06
C GLU A 27 -19.98 -4.95 -4.85
N LEU A 28 -18.87 -4.26 -4.54
CA LEU A 28 -18.83 -3.25 -3.47
C LEU A 28 -19.81 -2.10 -3.79
N THR A 29 -19.86 -1.63 -5.03
CA THR A 29 -20.80 -0.58 -5.45
C THR A 29 -22.24 -1.04 -5.27
N CYS A 30 -22.58 -2.27 -5.66
CA CYS A 30 -23.90 -2.84 -5.44
C CYS A 30 -24.26 -2.93 -3.96
N ALA A 31 -23.32 -3.37 -3.10
CA ALA A 31 -23.53 -3.45 -1.66
C ALA A 31 -23.76 -2.06 -1.03
N ILE A 32 -22.97 -1.06 -1.45
CA ILE A 32 -23.14 0.34 -1.03
C ILE A 32 -24.53 0.85 -1.41
N CYS A 33 -24.95 0.68 -2.68
CA CYS A 33 -26.26 1.11 -3.14
C CYS A 33 -27.41 0.43 -2.37
N ALA A 34 -27.34 -0.89 -2.22
CA ALA A 34 -28.37 -1.66 -1.50
C ALA A 34 -28.49 -1.22 -0.03
N THR A 35 -27.34 -1.02 0.66
CA THR A 35 -27.33 -0.56 2.04
C THR A 35 -27.86 0.87 2.17
N SER A 36 -27.49 1.75 1.23
CA SER A 36 -28.00 3.14 1.20
C SER A 36 -29.51 3.19 1.02
N VAL A 37 -30.07 2.38 0.12
CA VAL A 37 -31.52 2.28 -0.06
C VAL A 37 -32.20 1.83 1.23
N LYS A 38 -31.66 0.80 1.89
CA LYS A 38 -32.21 0.33 3.18
C LYS A 38 -32.12 1.38 4.31
N ALA A 39 -31.07 2.18 4.29
CA ALA A 39 -30.95 3.31 5.24
C ALA A 39 -32.05 4.37 4.97
N MET A 40 -32.35 4.63 3.70
CA MET A 40 -33.40 5.61 3.31
C MET A 40 -34.81 5.11 3.63
N GLU A 41 -35.07 3.81 3.49
CA GLU A 41 -36.37 3.18 3.78
C GLU A 41 -36.63 3.00 5.28
N SER A 42 -35.64 3.16 6.15
CA SER A 42 -35.78 2.93 7.58
C SER A 42 -36.44 4.13 8.29
N ASP A 43 -37.53 3.87 9.01
CA ASP A 43 -38.19 4.85 9.90
C ASP A 43 -37.43 5.03 11.23
N SER A 44 -36.57 4.08 11.59
CA SER A 44 -35.76 4.15 12.83
C SER A 44 -34.49 4.96 12.61
N VAL A 45 -34.35 6.06 13.32
CA VAL A 45 -33.14 6.92 13.30
C VAL A 45 -31.87 6.12 13.66
N ALA A 46 -31.98 5.22 14.64
CA ALA A 46 -30.84 4.40 15.09
C ALA A 46 -30.42 3.38 14.00
N VAL A 47 -31.39 2.74 13.34
CA VAL A 47 -31.10 1.79 12.23
C VAL A 47 -30.54 2.54 11.04
N LYS A 48 -31.09 3.71 10.70
CA LYS A 48 -30.57 4.54 9.63
C LYS A 48 -29.12 4.95 9.86
N ALA A 49 -28.79 5.42 11.07
CA ALA A 49 -27.41 5.77 11.43
C ALA A 49 -26.47 4.58 11.31
N ALA A 50 -26.84 3.42 11.84
CA ALA A 50 -26.03 2.20 11.76
C ALA A 50 -25.78 1.74 10.30
N LEU A 51 -26.80 1.84 9.43
CA LEU A 51 -26.64 1.50 8.00
C LEU A 51 -25.74 2.50 7.26
N LEU A 52 -25.81 3.79 7.61
CA LEU A 52 -24.91 4.80 7.03
C LEU A 52 -23.46 4.56 7.47
N ASP A 53 -23.21 4.16 8.70
CA ASP A 53 -21.87 3.76 9.16
C ASP A 53 -21.33 2.56 8.35
N VAL A 54 -22.19 1.61 7.99
CA VAL A 54 -21.82 0.48 7.11
C VAL A 54 -21.51 0.99 5.69
N VAL A 55 -22.27 1.92 5.15
CA VAL A 55 -22.02 2.54 3.84
C VAL A 55 -20.64 3.21 3.84
N ASP A 56 -20.31 3.96 4.88
CA ASP A 56 -19.00 4.62 4.99
C ASP A 56 -17.86 3.61 5.04
N LEU A 57 -18.03 2.52 5.79
CA LEU A 57 -17.05 1.44 5.86
C LEU A 57 -16.83 0.77 4.48
N LEU A 58 -17.90 0.50 3.75
CA LEU A 58 -17.83 -0.09 2.41
C LEU A 58 -17.16 0.86 1.41
N ASN A 59 -17.44 2.16 1.49
CA ASN A 59 -16.78 3.18 0.66
C ASN A 59 -15.27 3.22 0.93
N GLN A 60 -14.85 3.23 2.18
CA GLN A 60 -13.43 3.18 2.55
C GLN A 60 -12.76 1.90 2.05
N CYS A 61 -13.44 0.75 2.12
CA CYS A 61 -12.95 -0.51 1.56
C CYS A 61 -12.75 -0.42 0.04
N ALA A 62 -13.73 0.17 -0.67
CA ALA A 62 -13.65 0.39 -2.12
C ALA A 62 -12.49 1.34 -2.48
N ASP A 63 -12.21 2.35 -1.67
CA ASP A 63 -11.07 3.26 -1.86
C ASP A 63 -9.73 2.52 -1.76
N VAL A 64 -9.57 1.60 -0.82
CA VAL A 64 -8.36 0.75 -0.73
C VAL A 64 -8.21 -0.11 -1.98
N HIS A 65 -9.28 -0.76 -2.45
CA HIS A 65 -9.26 -1.56 -3.68
C HIS A 65 -8.92 -0.72 -4.91
N ARG A 66 -9.43 0.52 -4.99
CA ARG A 66 -9.10 1.46 -6.07
C ARG A 66 -7.63 1.91 -6.01
N ALA A 67 -7.11 2.20 -4.83
CA ALA A 67 -5.71 2.60 -4.65
C ALA A 67 -4.74 1.47 -5.04
N LEU A 68 -5.11 0.20 -4.79
CA LEU A 68 -4.34 -0.99 -5.14
C LEU A 68 -4.58 -1.48 -6.59
N ARG A 69 -5.12 -0.66 -7.47
CA ARG A 69 -5.21 -1.01 -8.89
C ARG A 69 -3.84 -1.12 -9.53
N ILE A 70 -3.69 -2.10 -10.43
CA ILE A 70 -2.49 -2.22 -11.25
C ILE A 70 -2.44 -1.00 -12.19
N PRO A 71 -1.39 -0.17 -12.12
CA PRO A 71 -1.20 0.92 -13.06
C PRO A 71 -1.07 0.42 -14.49
N ASN A 72 -1.19 1.32 -15.47
CA ASN A 72 -1.11 0.96 -16.87
C ASN A 72 0.23 0.28 -17.20
N GLN A 73 0.15 -0.87 -17.86
CA GLN A 73 1.31 -1.61 -18.32
C GLN A 73 2.13 -0.83 -19.36
N GLY A 74 3.43 -1.04 -19.37
CA GLY A 74 4.34 -0.42 -20.32
C GLY A 74 4.62 1.08 -20.07
N ARG A 75 4.12 1.65 -18.98
CA ARG A 75 4.44 3.02 -18.56
C ARG A 75 5.06 3.01 -17.17
N LEU A 76 6.03 3.89 -16.99
CA LEU A 76 6.59 4.16 -15.68
C LEU A 76 5.58 4.97 -14.84
N THR A 77 5.31 4.47 -13.65
CA THR A 77 4.39 5.04 -12.66
C THR A 77 5.20 5.78 -11.61
N ASP A 78 4.71 6.93 -11.16
CA ASP A 78 5.21 7.64 -10.00
C ASP A 78 4.92 6.79 -8.75
N ALA A 79 5.96 6.11 -8.24
CA ALA A 79 5.85 5.20 -7.11
C ALA A 79 5.56 5.93 -5.80
N ALA A 80 6.05 7.17 -5.64
CA ALA A 80 5.79 7.99 -4.47
C ALA A 80 4.31 8.33 -4.36
N ASN A 81 3.73 8.87 -5.42
CA ASN A 81 2.30 9.21 -5.47
C ASN A 81 1.41 7.96 -5.35
N TYR A 82 1.78 6.86 -6.01
CA TYR A 82 1.03 5.60 -5.91
C TYR A 82 0.99 5.09 -4.46
N LEU A 83 2.14 4.98 -3.80
CA LEU A 83 2.21 4.51 -2.41
C LEU A 83 1.54 5.48 -1.44
N GLN A 84 1.64 6.78 -1.66
CA GLN A 84 0.95 7.77 -0.85
C GLN A 84 -0.57 7.54 -0.88
N ASN A 85 -1.14 7.29 -2.05
CA ASN A 85 -2.57 7.00 -2.19
C ASN A 85 -2.97 5.69 -1.50
N VAL A 86 -2.15 4.64 -1.59
CA VAL A 86 -2.36 3.37 -0.86
C VAL A 86 -2.34 3.62 0.65
N CYS A 87 -1.33 4.33 1.16
CA CYS A 87 -1.21 4.65 2.59
C CYS A 87 -2.40 5.48 3.08
N LEU A 88 -2.81 6.52 2.33
CA LEU A 88 -3.97 7.37 2.67
C LEU A 88 -5.26 6.56 2.78
N SER A 89 -5.54 5.71 1.80
CA SER A 89 -6.74 4.87 1.80
C SER A 89 -6.76 3.90 2.97
N LEU A 90 -5.62 3.27 3.29
CA LEU A 90 -5.50 2.35 4.43
C LEU A 90 -5.57 3.08 5.77
N THR A 91 -5.03 4.30 5.86
CA THR A 91 -5.13 5.13 7.06
C THR A 91 -6.59 5.37 7.40
N LYS A 92 -7.38 5.88 6.46
CA LYS A 92 -8.83 6.09 6.63
C LYS A 92 -9.58 4.82 7.01
N TYR A 93 -9.29 3.72 6.31
CA TYR A 93 -10.03 2.47 6.48
C TYR A 93 -9.75 1.76 7.81
N ARG A 94 -8.50 1.82 8.31
CA ARG A 94 -8.07 0.98 9.45
C ARG A 94 -7.38 1.72 10.59
N LEU A 95 -6.50 2.67 10.27
CA LEU A 95 -5.55 3.21 11.23
C LEU A 95 -6.10 4.40 12.01
N ASP A 96 -6.94 5.22 11.39
CA ASP A 96 -7.59 6.37 12.06
C ASP A 96 -8.43 5.92 13.26
N ARG A 97 -9.13 4.79 13.15
CA ARG A 97 -9.92 4.20 14.24
C ARG A 97 -9.07 3.75 15.43
N LEU A 98 -7.79 3.47 15.19
CA LEU A 98 -6.82 3.07 16.20
C LEU A 98 -5.97 4.25 16.68
N ALA A 99 -6.28 5.48 16.24
CA ALA A 99 -5.51 6.69 16.49
C ALA A 99 -4.02 6.58 16.14
N ILE A 100 -3.66 5.73 15.16
CA ILE A 100 -2.28 5.52 14.69
C ILE A 100 -1.95 6.61 13.67
N ARG A 101 -0.94 7.42 13.98
CA ARG A 101 -0.44 8.45 13.07
C ARG A 101 0.46 7.83 12.01
N VAL A 102 0.13 8.04 10.72
CA VAL A 102 0.96 7.56 9.62
C VAL A 102 1.81 8.71 9.07
N LEU A 103 3.12 8.49 9.02
CA LEU A 103 4.08 9.39 8.39
C LEU A 103 4.58 8.73 7.09
N PHE A 104 4.47 9.47 6.00
CA PHE A 104 4.94 9.03 4.69
C PHE A 104 6.04 9.97 4.19
N SER A 105 7.15 9.39 3.72
CA SER A 105 8.20 10.12 3.02
C SER A 105 8.70 9.32 1.81
N ALA A 106 8.85 9.99 0.68
CA ALA A 106 9.34 9.35 -0.53
C ALA A 106 10.20 10.32 -1.34
N GLY A 107 11.25 9.77 -1.97
CA GLY A 107 11.97 10.42 -3.04
C GLY A 107 11.24 10.27 -4.38
N ASP A 108 11.65 11.05 -5.38
CA ASP A 108 11.16 10.88 -6.74
C ASP A 108 11.65 9.53 -7.30
N LEU A 109 10.70 8.65 -7.59
CA LEU A 109 10.96 7.30 -8.05
C LEU A 109 9.88 6.87 -9.03
N ARG A 110 10.31 6.40 -10.20
CA ARG A 110 9.41 5.83 -11.20
C ARG A 110 9.69 4.36 -11.38
N LEU A 111 8.64 3.54 -11.22
CA LEU A 111 8.69 2.10 -11.38
C LEU A 111 7.73 1.65 -12.48
N GLU A 112 8.01 0.52 -13.09
CA GLU A 112 7.05 -0.15 -13.95
C GLU A 112 5.76 -0.46 -13.19
N GLY A 113 4.60 -0.36 -13.86
CA GLY A 113 3.29 -0.43 -13.21
C GLY A 113 3.07 -1.68 -12.37
N GLU A 114 3.48 -2.85 -12.85
CA GLU A 114 3.36 -4.11 -12.09
C GLU A 114 4.27 -4.15 -10.86
N ARG A 115 5.49 -3.63 -10.98
CA ARG A 115 6.44 -3.55 -9.86
C ARG A 115 5.96 -2.57 -8.80
N CYS A 116 5.39 -1.45 -9.24
CA CYS A 116 4.76 -0.46 -8.37
C CYS A 116 3.57 -1.06 -7.61
N TRP A 117 2.73 -1.85 -8.29
CA TRP A 117 1.62 -2.57 -7.70
C TRP A 117 2.07 -3.61 -6.65
N LYS A 118 3.07 -4.43 -6.97
CA LYS A 118 3.66 -5.40 -6.02
C LYS A 118 4.17 -4.71 -4.76
N LEU A 119 4.85 -3.56 -4.91
CA LEU A 119 5.29 -2.74 -3.80
C LEU A 119 4.10 -2.24 -2.96
N GLY A 120 3.02 -1.78 -3.61
CA GLY A 120 1.78 -1.38 -2.94
C GLY A 120 1.12 -2.50 -2.15
N LEU A 121 1.09 -3.72 -2.69
CA LEU A 121 0.58 -4.90 -1.98
C LEU A 121 1.42 -5.22 -0.73
N ILE A 122 2.75 -5.17 -0.83
CA ILE A 122 3.65 -5.39 0.32
C ILE A 122 3.37 -4.35 1.41
N VAL A 123 3.33 -3.06 1.05
CA VAL A 123 3.06 -1.99 2.01
C VAL A 123 1.68 -2.14 2.63
N SER A 124 0.66 -2.46 1.83
CA SER A 124 -0.71 -2.68 2.30
C SER A 124 -0.80 -3.82 3.34
N GLU A 125 -0.11 -4.93 3.11
CA GLU A 125 -0.06 -6.05 4.04
C GLU A 125 0.66 -5.65 5.35
N LEU A 126 1.75 -4.90 5.25
CA LEU A 126 2.48 -4.42 6.43
C LEU A 126 1.65 -3.46 7.28
N LEU A 127 0.96 -2.49 6.66
CA LEU A 127 0.07 -1.57 7.37
C LEU A 127 -1.10 -2.33 8.04
N THR A 128 -1.62 -3.33 7.36
CA THR A 128 -2.67 -4.19 7.89
C THR A 128 -2.18 -5.02 9.08
N ASN A 129 -0.94 -5.52 9.02
CA ASN A 129 -0.32 -6.27 10.10
C ASN A 129 -0.11 -5.39 11.35
N VAL A 130 0.36 -4.15 11.16
CA VAL A 130 0.46 -3.18 12.25
C VAL A 130 -0.92 -2.92 12.89
N ALA A 131 -1.95 -2.67 12.09
CA ALA A 131 -3.31 -2.45 12.59
C ALA A 131 -3.89 -3.64 13.38
N ARG A 132 -3.42 -4.86 13.11
CA ARG A 132 -3.92 -6.08 13.75
C ARG A 132 -3.11 -6.52 14.95
N HIS A 133 -1.82 -6.24 14.97
CA HIS A 133 -0.89 -6.92 15.86
C HIS A 133 -0.02 -5.99 16.69
N ALA A 134 0.20 -4.75 16.26
CA ALA A 134 1.02 -3.83 17.03
C ALA A 134 0.30 -3.43 18.32
N GLN A 135 1.03 -3.51 19.42
CA GLN A 135 0.61 -2.98 20.71
C GLN A 135 1.37 -1.69 20.93
N PHE A 136 0.65 -0.61 21.13
CA PHE A 136 1.25 0.70 21.33
C PHE A 136 1.09 1.10 22.79
N ASP A 137 2.20 1.00 23.53
CA ASP A 137 2.29 1.54 24.88
C ASP A 137 2.66 3.03 24.86
N ALA A 138 2.93 3.57 23.66
CA ALA A 138 3.30 4.96 23.47
C ALA A 138 2.08 5.88 23.50
N GLU A 139 2.23 7.04 24.12
CA GLU A 139 1.22 8.11 24.14
C GLU A 139 0.82 8.58 22.74
N HIS A 140 1.71 8.36 21.75
CA HIS A 140 1.52 8.72 20.34
C HIS A 140 1.88 7.54 19.42
N PRO A 141 0.92 6.66 19.12
CA PRO A 141 1.11 5.59 18.15
C PRO A 141 1.52 6.13 16.78
N GLU A 142 2.65 5.67 16.26
CA GLU A 142 3.19 6.15 14.99
C GLU A 142 3.64 5.00 14.09
N LEU A 143 3.27 5.08 12.82
CA LEU A 143 3.72 4.22 11.74
C LEU A 143 4.42 5.08 10.67
N ARG A 144 5.60 4.68 10.27
CA ARG A 144 6.40 5.39 9.29
C ARG A 144 6.64 4.55 8.05
N VAL A 145 6.37 5.12 6.88
CA VAL A 145 6.64 4.52 5.57
C VAL A 145 7.61 5.42 4.81
N GLU A 146 8.75 4.88 4.43
CA GLU A 146 9.81 5.61 3.74
C GLU A 146 10.18 4.89 2.45
N LEU A 147 10.21 5.63 1.33
CA LEU A 147 10.62 5.13 0.03
C LEU A 147 11.81 5.93 -0.49
N LEU A 148 12.95 5.28 -0.66
CA LEU A 148 14.21 5.91 -1.04
C LEU A 148 14.86 5.15 -2.19
N LEU A 149 15.56 5.89 -3.05
CA LEU A 149 16.46 5.34 -4.05
C LEU A 149 17.92 5.56 -3.60
N ALA A 150 18.70 4.49 -3.47
CA ALA A 150 20.12 4.52 -3.13
C ALA A 150 20.93 3.88 -4.28
N GLY A 151 21.52 4.72 -5.14
CA GLY A 151 22.07 4.24 -6.41
C GLY A 151 20.98 3.63 -7.28
N ASN A 152 21.15 2.36 -7.65
CA ASN A 152 20.16 1.59 -8.44
C ASN A 152 19.30 0.66 -7.57
N VAL A 153 19.29 0.85 -6.25
CA VAL A 153 18.54 0.02 -5.31
C VAL A 153 17.43 0.83 -4.66
N VAL A 154 16.21 0.36 -4.80
CA VAL A 154 15.05 0.89 -4.08
C VAL A 154 15.05 0.34 -2.67
N LYS A 155 14.82 1.20 -1.69
CA LYS A 155 14.63 0.86 -0.27
C LYS A 155 13.25 1.34 0.16
N CYS A 156 12.41 0.39 0.57
CA CYS A 156 11.12 0.69 1.20
C CYS A 156 11.18 0.22 2.65
N ARG A 157 11.06 1.16 3.58
CA ARG A 157 11.06 0.90 5.01
C ARG A 157 9.69 1.17 5.59
N VAL A 158 9.18 0.22 6.36
CA VAL A 158 7.97 0.38 7.16
C VAL A 158 8.35 0.10 8.61
N SER A 159 8.10 1.04 9.50
CA SER A 159 8.43 0.90 10.92
C SER A 159 7.36 1.54 11.80
N ASP A 160 7.10 0.94 12.94
CA ASP A 160 6.23 1.47 13.98
C ASP A 160 7.01 1.70 15.28
N ASN A 161 6.40 2.39 16.23
CA ASN A 161 6.91 2.63 17.57
C ASN A 161 6.18 1.79 18.63
N GLY A 162 5.52 0.72 18.20
CA GLY A 162 4.83 -0.20 19.10
C GLY A 162 5.75 -1.28 19.67
N SER A 163 5.20 -2.11 20.54
CA SER A 163 5.80 -3.37 20.95
C SER A 163 5.20 -4.50 20.13
N ALA A 164 6.04 -5.38 19.58
CA ALA A 164 5.57 -6.60 18.94
C ALA A 164 5.71 -7.76 19.91
N PRO A 165 4.66 -8.60 20.07
CA PRO A 165 4.81 -9.82 20.86
C PRO A 165 5.84 -10.75 20.19
N GLU A 166 6.84 -11.18 20.93
CA GLU A 166 7.75 -12.24 20.47
C GLU A 166 7.13 -13.63 20.73
N PRO A 167 7.31 -14.58 19.82
CA PRO A 167 7.89 -14.49 18.49
C PRO A 167 6.85 -14.04 17.45
N ILE A 168 7.29 -13.26 16.46
CA ILE A 168 6.45 -12.93 15.30
C ILE A 168 6.07 -14.22 14.59
N ARG A 169 4.83 -14.64 14.72
CA ARG A 169 4.34 -15.83 14.02
C ARG A 169 4.37 -15.55 12.51
N ARG A 170 5.12 -16.36 11.77
CA ARG A 170 5.11 -16.35 10.30
C ARG A 170 3.72 -16.78 9.80
N GLY A 171 2.82 -15.81 9.68
CA GLY A 171 1.52 -16.01 9.10
C GLY A 171 1.57 -15.97 7.57
N ARG A 172 0.41 -16.23 6.96
CA ARG A 172 0.21 -16.22 5.49
C ARG A 172 0.66 -14.89 4.85
N GLY A 173 0.44 -13.76 5.52
CA GLY A 173 0.83 -12.43 5.03
C GLY A 173 2.34 -12.28 4.84
N LEU A 174 3.16 -12.72 5.79
CA LEU A 174 4.62 -12.67 5.66
C LEU A 174 5.15 -13.58 4.55
N ALA A 175 4.50 -14.70 4.25
CA ALA A 175 4.84 -15.56 3.11
C ALA A 175 4.57 -14.82 1.79
N ILE A 176 3.38 -14.21 1.64
CA ILE A 176 3.01 -13.40 0.47
C ILE A 176 4.01 -12.24 0.26
N ILE A 177 4.39 -11.54 1.32
CA ILE A 177 5.40 -10.48 1.25
C ILE A 177 6.74 -11.03 0.72
N GLY A 178 7.17 -12.20 1.20
CA GLY A 178 8.40 -12.86 0.74
C GLY A 178 8.37 -13.19 -0.75
N ASP A 179 7.26 -13.75 -1.23
CA ASP A 179 7.06 -14.11 -2.63
C ASP A 179 7.04 -12.86 -3.54
N LEU A 180 6.31 -11.82 -3.12
CA LEU A 180 6.26 -10.54 -3.83
C LEU A 180 7.65 -9.86 -3.87
N ALA A 181 8.37 -9.85 -2.75
CA ALA A 181 9.73 -9.30 -2.69
C ALA A 181 10.68 -10.06 -3.63
N SER A 182 10.61 -11.39 -3.62
CA SER A 182 11.40 -12.24 -4.52
C SER A 182 11.08 -11.97 -5.99
N SER A 183 9.81 -11.76 -6.33
CA SER A 183 9.37 -11.42 -7.69
C SER A 183 9.83 -10.03 -8.16
N LEU A 184 10.19 -9.14 -7.22
CA LEU A 184 10.84 -7.86 -7.50
C LEU A 184 12.37 -8.00 -7.68
N GLY A 185 12.93 -9.20 -7.51
CA GLY A 185 14.37 -9.43 -7.39
C GLY A 185 14.95 -8.87 -6.09
N GLY A 186 14.11 -8.73 -5.09
CA GLY A 186 14.41 -8.05 -3.83
C GLY A 186 14.66 -9.00 -2.66
N ARG A 187 14.98 -8.38 -1.52
CA ARG A 187 15.17 -9.04 -0.23
C ARG A 187 14.46 -8.28 0.86
N VAL A 188 13.99 -9.03 1.84
CA VAL A 188 13.33 -8.51 3.03
C VAL A 188 14.22 -8.69 4.23
N HIS A 189 14.35 -7.64 5.02
CA HIS A 189 14.99 -7.65 6.33
C HIS A 189 14.00 -7.17 7.38
N THR A 190 13.88 -7.91 8.47
CA THR A 190 13.00 -7.55 9.57
C THR A 190 13.81 -7.45 10.84
N SER A 191 13.58 -6.42 11.64
CA SER A 191 14.16 -6.25 12.96
C SER A 191 13.09 -5.80 13.94
N CYS A 192 13.19 -6.32 15.16
CA CYS A 192 12.38 -5.90 16.30
C CYS A 192 13.35 -5.40 17.38
N ALA A 193 13.08 -4.25 17.93
CA ALA A 193 13.84 -3.65 19.01
C ALA A 193 12.88 -3.04 20.03
N ALA A 194 13.40 -2.57 21.16
CA ALA A 194 12.62 -1.89 22.21
C ALA A 194 11.85 -0.65 21.72
N GLY A 195 12.10 -0.18 20.50
CA GLY A 195 11.45 0.97 19.87
C GLY A 195 10.49 0.61 18.73
N GLY A 196 10.08 -0.64 18.59
CA GLY A 196 9.09 -1.08 17.60
C GLY A 196 9.61 -2.08 16.57
N TYR A 197 8.79 -2.34 15.60
CA TYR A 197 9.07 -3.23 14.49
C TYR A 197 9.55 -2.45 13.26
N CYS A 198 10.57 -2.97 12.59
CA CYS A 198 11.08 -2.38 11.35
C CYS A 198 11.19 -3.46 10.27
N PHE A 199 10.57 -3.18 9.14
CA PHE A 199 10.63 -3.95 7.92
C PHE A 199 11.36 -3.14 6.85
N LEU A 200 12.36 -3.74 6.23
CA LEU A 200 13.12 -3.13 5.14
C LEU A 200 13.08 -4.05 3.90
N LEU A 201 12.42 -3.60 2.85
CA LEU A 201 12.49 -4.19 1.52
C LEU A 201 13.55 -3.47 0.69
N THR A 202 14.42 -4.25 0.04
CA THR A 202 15.37 -3.73 -0.94
C THR A 202 15.25 -4.49 -2.24
N PHE A 203 15.24 -3.79 -3.38
CA PHE A 203 15.21 -4.42 -4.71
C PHE A 203 15.88 -3.52 -5.76
N PRO A 204 16.51 -4.12 -6.81
CA PRO A 204 17.17 -3.35 -7.84
C PRO A 204 16.17 -2.71 -8.81
N LEU A 205 16.53 -1.56 -9.37
CA LEU A 205 15.85 -1.01 -10.54
C LEU A 205 16.17 -1.88 -11.78
N ILE A 206 15.17 -2.08 -12.64
CA ILE A 206 15.36 -2.63 -13.96
C ILE A 206 15.86 -1.54 -14.93
N GLU A 207 16.35 -1.92 -16.10
CA GLU A 207 17.04 -1.01 -17.03
C GLU A 207 16.20 0.23 -17.40
N VAL A 208 14.91 0.06 -17.70
CA VAL A 208 14.01 1.16 -18.04
C VAL A 208 13.82 2.13 -16.89
N GLU A 209 13.78 1.64 -15.65
CA GLU A 209 13.65 2.43 -14.45
C GLU A 209 14.96 3.20 -14.14
N GLN A 210 16.11 2.56 -14.34
CA GLN A 210 17.44 3.19 -14.19
C GLN A 210 17.62 4.35 -15.17
N ARG A 211 17.22 4.17 -16.42
CA ARG A 211 17.25 5.25 -17.43
C ARG A 211 16.41 6.45 -16.99
N ALA A 212 15.21 6.19 -16.47
CA ALA A 212 14.33 7.24 -15.97
C ALA A 212 14.93 7.98 -14.75
N ALA A 213 15.50 7.22 -13.79
CA ALA A 213 16.14 7.79 -12.60
C ALA A 213 17.34 8.67 -12.96
N SER A 214 18.14 8.26 -13.95
CA SER A 214 19.31 9.03 -14.42
C SER A 214 18.92 10.39 -15.01
N VAL A 215 17.80 10.46 -15.75
CA VAL A 215 17.28 11.72 -16.31
C VAL A 215 16.79 12.65 -15.19
N THR A 216 16.15 12.09 -14.16
CA THR A 216 15.63 12.87 -13.03
C THR A 216 16.76 13.44 -12.16
N HIS A 217 17.85 12.70 -11.95
CA HIS A 217 19.03 13.18 -11.20
C HIS A 217 19.70 14.39 -11.84
N VAL A 218 19.72 14.51 -13.15
CA VAL A 218 20.26 15.67 -13.88
C VAL A 218 19.40 16.92 -13.64
N VAL A 219 18.08 16.75 -13.45
CA VAL A 219 17.13 17.84 -13.22
C VAL A 219 17.03 18.22 -11.72
N LEU A 220 17.22 17.26 -10.80
CA LEU A 220 16.94 17.42 -9.36
C LEU A 220 18.13 17.82 -8.49
N ASN A 221 19.33 17.98 -9.01
CA ASN A 221 20.41 18.61 -8.24
C ASN A 221 20.06 20.04 -7.76
N ARG A 222 18.80 20.45 -7.92
CA ARG A 222 18.24 21.76 -7.53
C ARG A 222 17.07 21.74 -6.54
N ARG A 223 16.57 20.58 -6.06
CA ARG A 223 15.48 20.58 -5.05
C ARG A 223 15.80 19.67 -3.87
N LYS A 224 15.92 20.30 -2.69
CA LYS A 224 16.19 19.70 -1.38
C LYS A 224 15.20 18.58 -1.04
N MET A 225 15.69 17.51 -0.36
CA MET A 225 14.92 16.44 0.26
C MET A 225 13.62 16.95 0.89
N GLY A 226 12.50 16.37 0.45
CA GLY A 226 11.19 16.67 1.00
C GLY A 226 11.11 16.29 2.48
N ARG A 227 10.54 17.16 3.30
CA ARG A 227 10.19 16.86 4.69
C ARG A 227 9.12 15.74 4.73
N PRO A 228 9.11 14.85 5.74
CA PRO A 228 8.05 13.87 5.91
C PRO A 228 6.69 14.58 5.98
N GLN A 229 5.75 14.11 5.16
CA GLN A 229 4.38 14.62 5.15
C GLN A 229 3.54 13.76 6.08
N ARG A 230 2.79 14.42 6.96
CA ARG A 230 1.77 13.78 7.79
C ARG A 230 0.58 13.42 6.90
N LEU A 231 0.22 12.14 6.85
CA LEU A 231 -0.99 11.71 6.19
C LEU A 231 -2.16 11.93 7.16
N GLN A 232 -2.89 13.02 6.97
CA GLN A 232 -4.17 13.24 7.63
C GLN A 232 -5.28 13.05 6.61
N ALA A 233 -6.28 12.27 6.96
CA ALA A 233 -7.55 12.34 6.28
C ALA A 233 -8.17 13.70 6.62
N THR A 234 -8.29 14.57 5.63
CA THR A 234 -9.12 15.79 5.79
C THR A 234 -10.56 15.32 5.90
N ILE A 235 -11.22 15.71 7.00
CA ILE A 235 -12.64 15.47 7.28
C ILE A 235 -13.49 16.24 6.26
#